data_3ccac8dc303c239c209096e25d8c7109
#
_entry.id   3ccac8dc303c239c209096e25d8c7109
#
_cell.length_a   1.000
_cell.length_b   1.000
_cell.length_c   1.000
_cell.angle_alpha   90.00
_cell.angle_beta   90.00
_cell.angle_gamma   90.00
#
_symmetry.space_group_name_H-M   'P 1'
#
loop_
_entity.id
_entity.type
_entity.pdbx_description
1 polymer ?
#
loop_
_entity_poly.entity_id
_entity_poly.type
_entity_poly.pdbx_seq_one_letter_code
_entity_poly.pdbx_strand_id
1 'polypeptide(L)'
;MKKVFLTLLVAALSFVACENKTATPAAEGEATATEAINGGDLAYVRVEYVLAESEIYKTEGVALQEKTQKAQNSWAQKEKNLQNEAAQLQEKYQKGLITTADAQKQSQSIEQRVANYQNNTQKEAQKLDEENFVLSNRTQDLLMRAIK
;
A
#
# COMPACT_ATOMS: atom_id res chain seq x y z
N MET A 1 -31.24 -12.60 -36.48
CA MET A 1 -31.08 -14.05 -36.32
C MET A 1 -29.62 -14.37 -36.40
N LYS A 2 -28.91 -14.54 -35.28
CA LYS A 2 -27.72 -15.39 -35.12
C LYS A 2 -27.41 -15.37 -33.62
N LYS A 3 -27.78 -16.48 -32.98
CA LYS A 3 -27.52 -16.78 -31.58
C LYS A 3 -26.04 -17.11 -31.46
N VAL A 4 -25.26 -16.29 -30.73
CA VAL A 4 -23.90 -16.64 -30.35
C VAL A 4 -23.95 -17.24 -28.96
N PHE A 5 -23.73 -18.54 -28.91
CA PHE A 5 -23.56 -19.34 -27.69
C PHE A 5 -22.31 -18.88 -26.96
N LEU A 6 -22.48 -18.28 -25.81
CA LEU A 6 -21.39 -18.00 -24.89
C LEU A 6 -21.18 -19.22 -24.02
N THR A 7 -20.19 -20.04 -24.37
CA THR A 7 -19.74 -21.19 -23.57
C THR A 7 -19.01 -20.67 -22.34
N LEU A 8 -19.68 -20.80 -21.20
CA LEU A 8 -19.13 -20.51 -19.87
C LEU A 8 -18.16 -21.63 -19.49
N LEU A 9 -16.85 -21.36 -19.56
CA LEU A 9 -15.81 -22.27 -19.08
C LEU A 9 -15.64 -22.04 -17.56
N VAL A 10 -16.28 -22.89 -16.79
CA VAL A 10 -16.10 -22.92 -15.31
C VAL A 10 -14.78 -23.65 -15.02
N ALA A 11 -13.72 -22.91 -14.76
CA ALA A 11 -12.49 -23.44 -14.19
C ALA A 11 -12.69 -23.65 -12.69
N ALA A 12 -12.86 -24.91 -12.29
CA ALA A 12 -12.88 -25.32 -10.89
C ALA A 12 -11.49 -25.15 -10.28
N LEU A 13 -11.29 -24.07 -9.52
CA LEU A 13 -10.12 -23.90 -8.65
C LEU A 13 -10.34 -24.74 -7.40
N SER A 14 -9.64 -25.86 -7.35
CA SER A 14 -9.54 -26.72 -6.17
C SER A 14 -8.75 -25.98 -5.09
N PHE A 15 -9.43 -25.40 -4.11
CA PHE A 15 -8.81 -24.92 -2.88
C PHE A 15 -8.37 -26.12 -2.05
N VAL A 16 -7.08 -26.38 -2.01
CA VAL A 16 -6.48 -27.24 -0.99
C VAL A 16 -6.59 -26.48 0.33
N ALA A 17 -7.58 -26.85 1.12
CA ALA A 17 -7.69 -26.42 2.51
C ALA A 17 -6.54 -27.06 3.31
N CYS A 18 -5.49 -26.30 3.58
CA CYS A 18 -4.61 -26.61 4.69
C CYS A 18 -5.38 -26.36 5.97
N GLU A 19 -5.78 -27.43 6.64
CA GLU A 19 -6.24 -27.41 8.01
C GLU A 19 -5.18 -26.76 8.90
N ASN A 20 -5.39 -25.50 9.21
CA ASN A 20 -4.59 -24.81 10.20
C ASN A 20 -5.17 -25.16 11.58
N LYS A 21 -4.51 -26.11 12.24
CA LYS A 21 -4.75 -26.42 13.64
C LYS A 21 -4.72 -25.13 14.45
N THR A 22 -5.83 -24.81 15.06
CA THR A 22 -5.99 -23.83 16.11
C THR A 22 -4.85 -23.92 17.12
N ALA A 23 -3.88 -23.01 17.02
CA ALA A 23 -2.96 -22.75 18.09
C ALA A 23 -3.58 -21.64 18.95
N THR A 24 -4.04 -22.01 20.12
CA THR A 24 -4.35 -21.20 21.27
C THR A 24 -3.30 -20.09 21.44
N PRO A 25 -3.67 -18.83 21.72
CA PRO A 25 -2.69 -17.82 22.11
C PRO A 25 -2.13 -18.22 23.46
N ALA A 26 -0.95 -18.80 23.47
CA ALA A 26 -0.18 -19.00 24.68
C ALA A 26 0.43 -17.66 25.10
N ALA A 27 -0.01 -17.22 26.23
CA ALA A 27 0.64 -16.43 27.27
C ALA A 27 2.02 -15.85 26.97
N GLU A 28 2.14 -14.57 27.36
CA GLU A 28 3.36 -13.89 27.74
C GLU A 28 4.43 -14.86 28.24
N GLY A 29 5.39 -15.15 27.36
CA GLY A 29 6.62 -15.83 27.74
C GLY A 29 7.63 -14.77 28.13
N GLU A 30 7.83 -14.62 29.43
CA GLU A 30 9.00 -14.03 30.04
C GLU A 30 10.24 -14.32 29.19
N ALA A 31 11.07 -13.32 29.02
CA ALA A 31 12.41 -13.44 28.46
C ALA A 31 13.21 -14.41 29.33
N THR A 32 13.09 -15.70 29.04
CA THR A 32 13.98 -16.69 29.64
C THR A 32 15.38 -16.43 29.15
N ALA A 33 16.23 -16.18 30.11
CA ALA A 33 17.66 -16.04 29.97
C ALA A 33 18.22 -17.08 28.99
N THR A 34 18.95 -16.60 28.04
CA THR A 34 19.76 -17.35 27.08
C THR A 34 20.57 -18.41 27.84
N GLU A 35 20.21 -19.68 27.67
CA GLU A 35 21.14 -20.76 28.03
C GLU A 35 22.43 -20.56 27.19
N ALA A 36 23.50 -20.35 27.87
CA ALA A 36 24.83 -20.26 27.28
C ALA A 36 25.15 -21.58 26.58
N ILE A 37 25.06 -21.60 25.27
CA ILE A 37 25.52 -22.73 24.45
C ILE A 37 27.06 -22.65 24.51
N ASN A 38 27.67 -23.52 25.33
CA ASN A 38 29.10 -23.75 25.37
C ASN A 38 29.53 -24.33 24.01
N GLY A 39 30.07 -23.50 23.14
CA GLY A 39 30.62 -23.94 21.88
C GLY A 39 30.70 -22.85 20.82
N GLY A 40 31.68 -21.94 20.94
CA GLY A 40 32.08 -20.99 19.90
C GLY A 40 31.35 -19.64 19.95
N ASP A 41 32.04 -18.60 19.54
CA ASP A 41 31.65 -17.19 19.56
C ASP A 41 30.52 -16.82 18.57
N LEU A 42 29.43 -17.61 18.56
CA LEU A 42 28.26 -17.36 17.72
C LEU A 42 27.13 -16.71 18.55
N ALA A 43 26.86 -15.46 18.27
CA ALA A 43 25.71 -14.74 18.82
C ALA A 43 24.63 -14.57 17.77
N TYR A 44 23.37 -14.81 18.14
CA TYR A 44 22.21 -14.55 17.30
C TYR A 44 21.56 -13.25 17.71
N VAL A 45 21.34 -12.35 16.73
CA VAL A 45 20.64 -11.10 16.93
C VAL A 45 19.28 -11.19 16.23
N ARG A 46 18.21 -10.92 16.98
CA ARG A 46 16.86 -10.78 16.40
C ARG A 46 16.74 -9.41 15.75
N VAL A 47 17.09 -9.33 14.47
CA VAL A 47 17.15 -8.09 13.70
C VAL A 47 15.82 -7.33 13.74
N GLU A 48 14.71 -8.02 13.61
CA GLU A 48 13.37 -7.42 13.65
C GLU A 48 13.09 -6.70 14.98
N TYR A 49 13.48 -7.32 16.09
CA TYR A 49 13.32 -6.72 17.41
C TYR A 49 14.21 -5.47 17.58
N VAL A 50 15.46 -5.56 17.17
CA VAL A 50 16.40 -4.43 17.25
C VAL A 50 15.92 -3.26 16.37
N LEU A 51 15.38 -3.56 15.18
CA LEU A 51 14.82 -2.54 14.30
C LEU A 51 13.59 -1.88 14.92
N ALA A 52 12.65 -2.65 15.44
CA ALA A 52 11.42 -2.14 16.05
C ALA A 52 11.71 -1.26 17.28
N GLU A 53 12.75 -1.60 18.06
CA GLU A 53 13.16 -0.82 19.23
C GLU A 53 14.10 0.35 18.90
N SER A 54 14.59 0.44 17.65
CA SER A 54 15.50 1.50 17.25
C SER A 54 14.82 2.87 17.22
N GLU A 55 15.52 3.91 17.69
CA GLU A 55 15.07 5.30 17.65
C GLU A 55 14.71 5.75 16.21
N ILE A 56 15.50 5.33 15.23
CA ILE A 56 15.26 5.68 13.82
C ILE A 56 13.92 5.12 13.32
N TYR A 57 13.55 3.90 13.71
CA TYR A 57 12.29 3.32 13.33
C TYR A 57 11.12 4.01 14.07
N LYS A 58 11.26 4.25 15.36
CA LYS A 58 10.22 4.91 16.18
C LYS A 58 9.95 6.35 15.76
N THR A 59 10.91 7.02 15.16
CA THR A 59 10.78 8.41 14.70
C THR A 59 10.57 8.50 13.19
N GLU A 60 11.61 8.24 12.41
CA GLU A 60 11.56 8.40 10.94
C GLU A 60 10.68 7.32 10.27
N GLY A 61 10.70 6.09 10.77
CA GLY A 61 9.88 4.99 10.24
C GLY A 61 8.38 5.26 10.43
N VAL A 62 7.99 5.64 11.63
CA VAL A 62 6.59 5.98 11.94
C VAL A 62 6.15 7.21 11.15
N ALA A 63 6.99 8.26 11.07
CA ALA A 63 6.68 9.46 10.29
C ALA A 63 6.49 9.14 8.79
N LEU A 64 7.32 8.27 8.21
CA LEU A 64 7.19 7.85 6.82
C LEU A 64 5.92 7.00 6.60
N GLN A 65 5.59 6.12 7.54
CA GLN A 65 4.35 5.34 7.49
C GLN A 65 3.12 6.24 7.52
N GLU A 66 3.07 7.22 8.42
CA GLU A 66 1.98 8.19 8.47
C GLU A 66 1.87 9.02 7.18
N LYS A 67 3.01 9.45 6.64
CA LYS A 67 3.08 10.20 5.38
C LYS A 67 2.51 9.38 4.22
N THR A 68 2.90 8.11 4.14
CA THR A 68 2.41 7.16 3.13
C THR A 68 0.90 6.97 3.27
N GLN A 69 0.40 6.75 4.48
CA GLN A 69 -1.03 6.58 4.72
C GLN A 69 -1.83 7.83 4.36
N LYS A 70 -1.32 9.03 4.71
CA LYS A 70 -1.95 10.31 4.34
C LYS A 70 -1.98 10.50 2.82
N ALA A 71 -0.90 10.16 2.12
CA ALA A 71 -0.83 10.21 0.66
C ALA A 71 -1.88 9.27 0.03
N GLN A 72 -1.93 8.01 0.45
CA GLN A 72 -2.90 7.04 -0.05
C GLN A 72 -4.35 7.48 0.15
N ASN A 73 -4.68 7.98 1.35
CA ASN A 73 -6.02 8.51 1.65
C ASN A 73 -6.36 9.72 0.76
N SER A 74 -5.40 10.62 0.55
CA SER A 74 -5.56 11.78 -0.34
C SER A 74 -5.78 11.36 -1.79
N TRP A 75 -5.04 10.36 -2.27
CA TRP A 75 -5.20 9.82 -3.63
C TRP A 75 -6.58 9.21 -3.82
N ALA A 76 -6.99 8.33 -2.91
CA ALA A 76 -8.31 7.69 -2.96
C ALA A 76 -9.44 8.72 -2.96
N GLN A 77 -9.33 9.78 -2.15
CA GLN A 77 -10.33 10.83 -2.11
C GLN A 77 -10.37 11.66 -3.40
N LYS A 78 -9.22 12.03 -3.96
CA LYS A 78 -9.13 12.76 -5.22
C LYS A 78 -9.71 11.94 -6.39
N GLU A 79 -9.38 10.66 -6.45
CA GLU A 79 -9.92 9.74 -7.45
C GLU A 79 -11.44 9.65 -7.37
N LYS A 80 -11.97 9.43 -6.16
CA LYS A 80 -13.42 9.38 -5.92
C LYS A 80 -14.11 10.68 -6.33
N ASN A 81 -13.50 11.83 -6.07
CA ASN A 81 -14.06 13.12 -6.46
C ASN A 81 -14.10 13.26 -7.98
N LEU A 82 -13.04 12.88 -8.70
CA LEU A 82 -13.02 12.92 -10.17
C LEU A 82 -14.05 11.98 -10.78
N GLN A 83 -14.21 10.78 -10.23
CA GLN A 83 -15.24 9.83 -10.65
C GLN A 83 -16.66 10.39 -10.43
N ASN A 84 -16.92 10.99 -9.28
CA ASN A 84 -18.20 11.62 -8.96
C ASN A 84 -18.50 12.80 -9.89
N GLU A 85 -17.50 13.64 -10.19
CA GLU A 85 -17.67 14.75 -11.13
C GLU A 85 -18.01 14.25 -12.55
N ALA A 86 -17.33 13.19 -13.01
CA ALA A 86 -17.64 12.60 -14.31
C ALA A 86 -19.05 12.01 -14.36
N ALA A 87 -19.47 11.32 -13.29
CA ALA A 87 -20.82 10.78 -13.19
C ALA A 87 -21.89 11.89 -13.18
N GLN A 88 -21.66 12.96 -12.41
CA GLN A 88 -22.57 14.11 -12.37
C GLN A 88 -22.65 14.84 -13.71
N LEU A 89 -21.53 14.95 -14.44
CA LEU A 89 -21.51 15.53 -15.77
C LEU A 89 -22.38 14.72 -16.73
N GLN A 90 -22.23 13.41 -16.72
CA GLN A 90 -23.03 12.51 -17.54
C GLN A 90 -24.52 12.59 -17.21
N GLU A 91 -24.87 12.62 -15.92
CA GLU A 91 -26.26 12.76 -15.46
C GLU A 91 -26.89 14.09 -15.94
N LYS A 92 -26.15 15.21 -15.78
CA LYS A 92 -26.61 16.53 -16.25
C LYS A 92 -26.85 16.55 -17.76
N TYR A 93 -25.96 15.90 -18.53
CA TYR A 93 -26.10 15.81 -19.97
C TYR A 93 -27.33 14.96 -20.37
N GLN A 94 -27.52 13.80 -19.75
CA GLN A 94 -28.65 12.93 -20.01
C GLN A 94 -30.00 13.59 -19.68
N LYS A 95 -30.03 14.42 -18.64
CA LYS A 95 -31.21 15.18 -18.23
C LYS A 95 -31.43 16.46 -19.08
N GLY A 96 -30.56 16.74 -20.03
CA GLY A 96 -30.67 17.95 -20.88
C GLY A 96 -30.40 19.26 -20.13
N LEU A 97 -29.74 19.18 -18.96
CA LEU A 97 -29.45 20.35 -18.12
C LEU A 97 -28.25 21.18 -18.60
N ILE A 98 -27.45 20.61 -19.51
CA ILE A 98 -26.30 21.27 -20.12
C ILE A 98 -26.28 21.03 -21.62
N THR A 99 -25.66 21.96 -22.36
CA THR A 99 -25.50 21.82 -23.80
C THR A 99 -24.42 20.80 -24.15
N THR A 100 -24.45 20.27 -25.37
CA THR A 100 -23.40 19.36 -25.86
C THR A 100 -22.02 20.03 -25.82
N ALA A 101 -21.95 21.32 -26.18
CA ALA A 101 -20.70 22.08 -26.16
C ALA A 101 -20.14 22.23 -24.73
N ASP A 102 -21.00 22.52 -23.76
CA ASP A 102 -20.59 22.63 -22.35
C ASP A 102 -20.19 21.26 -21.78
N ALA A 103 -20.92 20.18 -22.12
CA ALA A 103 -20.58 18.83 -21.72
C ALA A 103 -19.19 18.43 -22.24
N GLN A 104 -18.90 18.72 -23.50
CA GLN A 104 -17.60 18.45 -24.11
C GLN A 104 -16.45 19.22 -23.44
N LYS A 105 -16.66 20.51 -23.18
CA LYS A 105 -15.68 21.35 -22.48
C LYS A 105 -15.39 20.85 -21.07
N GLN A 106 -16.43 20.48 -20.32
CA GLN A 106 -16.29 19.95 -18.97
C GLN A 106 -15.61 18.56 -18.98
N SER A 107 -15.92 17.69 -19.95
CA SER A 107 -15.26 16.39 -20.13
C SER A 107 -13.76 16.57 -20.35
N GLN A 108 -13.34 17.45 -21.26
CA GLN A 108 -11.94 17.74 -21.50
C GLN A 108 -11.23 18.25 -20.23
N SER A 109 -11.91 19.09 -19.45
CA SER A 109 -11.34 19.57 -18.17
C SER A 109 -11.14 18.43 -17.17
N ILE A 110 -12.12 17.52 -17.06
CA ILE A 110 -12.01 16.35 -16.18
C ILE A 110 -10.87 15.43 -16.66
N GLU A 111 -10.76 15.17 -17.96
CA GLU A 111 -9.69 14.35 -18.54
C GLU A 111 -8.29 14.92 -18.24
N GLN A 112 -8.11 16.23 -18.40
CA GLN A 112 -6.85 16.91 -18.03
C GLN A 112 -6.54 16.75 -16.55
N ARG A 113 -7.56 16.88 -15.68
CA ARG A 113 -7.39 16.72 -14.24
C ARG A 113 -7.07 15.28 -13.85
N VAL A 114 -7.64 14.29 -14.54
CA VAL A 114 -7.31 12.86 -14.38
C VAL A 114 -5.85 12.61 -14.77
N ALA A 115 -5.40 13.13 -15.92
CA ALA A 115 -4.02 13.00 -16.35
C ALA A 115 -3.03 13.65 -15.36
N ASN A 116 -3.36 14.85 -14.88
CA ASN A 116 -2.56 15.53 -13.86
C ASN A 116 -2.53 14.77 -12.53
N TYR A 117 -3.66 14.21 -12.13
CA TYR A 117 -3.77 13.38 -10.93
C TYR A 117 -2.84 12.16 -11.05
N GLN A 118 -2.91 11.41 -12.16
CA GLN A 118 -2.08 10.24 -12.39
C GLN A 118 -0.58 10.57 -12.35
N ASN A 119 -0.17 11.63 -13.05
CA ASN A 119 1.22 12.09 -13.05
C ASN A 119 1.71 12.50 -11.64
N ASN A 120 0.89 13.22 -10.91
CA ASN A 120 1.25 13.69 -9.57
C ASN A 120 1.32 12.53 -8.58
N THR A 121 0.36 11.60 -8.63
CA THR A 121 0.35 10.40 -7.78
C THR A 121 1.58 9.53 -8.06
N GLN A 122 1.94 9.34 -9.33
CA GLN A 122 3.14 8.58 -9.69
C GLN A 122 4.42 9.22 -9.14
N LYS A 123 4.57 10.54 -9.29
CA LYS A 123 5.74 11.26 -8.76
C LYS A 123 5.80 11.21 -7.24
N GLU A 124 4.66 11.35 -6.58
CA GLU A 124 4.59 11.28 -5.11
C GLU A 124 4.89 9.86 -4.61
N ALA A 125 4.39 8.83 -5.29
CA ALA A 125 4.71 7.44 -4.98
C ALA A 125 6.21 7.14 -5.14
N GLN A 126 6.83 7.56 -6.25
CA GLN A 126 8.28 7.42 -6.46
C GLN A 126 9.10 8.11 -5.34
N LYS A 127 8.66 9.29 -4.92
CA LYS A 127 9.32 9.99 -3.81
C LYS A 127 9.21 9.26 -2.48
N LEU A 128 8.05 8.67 -2.19
CA LEU A 128 7.85 7.85 -0.99
C LEU A 128 8.69 6.57 -1.03
N ASP A 129 8.82 5.94 -2.20
CA ASP A 129 9.66 4.77 -2.39
C ASP A 129 11.14 5.12 -2.20
N GLU A 130 11.59 6.27 -2.72
CA GLU A 130 12.95 6.78 -2.51
C GLU A 130 13.22 7.06 -1.02
N GLU A 131 12.31 7.74 -0.33
CA GLU A 131 12.43 7.99 1.11
C GLU A 131 12.50 6.69 1.92
N ASN A 132 11.69 5.69 1.55
CA ASN A 132 11.71 4.37 2.17
C ASN A 132 13.03 3.63 1.92
N PHE A 133 13.56 3.70 0.70
CA PHE A 133 14.85 3.12 0.35
C PHE A 133 16.00 3.75 1.14
N VAL A 134 16.02 5.08 1.24
CA VAL A 134 17.02 5.82 2.02
C VAL A 134 16.94 5.44 3.50
N LEU A 135 15.75 5.40 4.08
CA LEU A 135 15.53 4.99 5.46
C LEU A 135 16.00 3.55 5.70
N SER A 136 15.66 2.63 4.80
CA SER A 136 16.08 1.23 4.89
C SER A 136 17.59 1.08 4.87
N ASN A 137 18.28 1.74 3.95
CA ASN A 137 19.75 1.71 3.88
C ASN A 137 20.40 2.29 5.13
N ARG A 138 19.90 3.42 5.62
CA ARG A 138 20.40 4.05 6.85
C ARG A 138 20.21 3.15 8.07
N THR A 139 19.07 2.52 8.17
CA THR A 139 18.76 1.58 9.26
C THR A 139 19.69 0.37 9.22
N GLN A 140 19.93 -0.16 8.02
CA GLN A 140 20.84 -1.29 7.81
C GLN A 140 22.31 -0.91 8.17
N ASP A 141 22.76 0.28 7.77
CA ASP A 141 24.11 0.77 8.12
C ASP A 141 24.29 0.92 9.63
N LEU A 142 23.27 1.49 10.32
CA LEU A 142 23.29 1.60 11.78
C LEU A 142 23.33 0.22 12.46
N LEU A 143 22.54 -0.73 11.98
CA LEU A 143 22.55 -2.10 12.49
C LEU A 143 23.92 -2.76 12.31
N MET A 144 24.53 -2.63 11.14
CA MET A 144 25.85 -3.19 10.84
C MET A 144 26.95 -2.57 11.69
N ARG A 145 26.84 -1.28 12.05
CA ARG A 145 27.79 -0.63 12.99
C ARG A 145 27.59 -1.07 14.42
N ALA A 146 26.36 -1.37 14.82
CA ALA A 146 26.07 -1.81 16.19
C ALA A 146 26.50 -3.27 16.45
N ILE A 147 26.63 -4.10 15.41
CA ILE A 147 27.02 -5.52 15.51
C ILE A 147 28.54 -5.71 15.45
N LYS A 148 29.29 -4.75 14.95
CA LYS A 148 30.79 -4.77 14.94
C LYS A 148 31.37 -4.43 16.31
#